data_44a692fea610900530bf129cab0fb159
#
_entry.id   44a692fea610900530bf129cab0fb159
#
_cell.length_a   1.000
_cell.length_b   1.000
_cell.length_c   1.000
_cell.angle_alpha   90.00
_cell.angle_beta   90.00
_cell.angle_gamma   90.00
#
_symmetry.space_group_name_H-M   'P 1'
#
loop_
_entity.id
_entity.type
_entity.pdbx_description
1 polymer ?
#
loop_
_entity_poly.entity_id
_entity_poly.type
_entity_poly.pdbx_seq_one_letter_code
_entity_poly.pdbx_strand_id
1 'polypeptide(L)'
;ENSLGNFKEYVDDFEKYDHMTGGFIWDFVDQAIRRDGKWLYGGDFNEGWSSFYFCANGIIAADRTPHPAYYEVKQVYSNVCAEDIDVERKKVKIRNKNYFVSLDYCCLEWSVAKNGKEIESGRVSLDGIAPQTAKTLTVPYSTEFETGEYILTLSFRYKNENEWHKAGDEISFNQFTLSNEKAKPEPSEGMIKVLSKGNVHKIIAGDTTVTFKDKKLYGIDFGDGNILDNSLSFKPNFFRPLTDNDTNYFNFAPMFKRLNPLYLWDITSRTVSVKSFVIFPFSGSCIVNIHWFAPFAGHVETDIIVNSDGSVNIGQNMNSPVLPMLRSGVRFGINKDFCNVKWYGRGPEESYCDRKTGQRISEFRK
;
A
#
# COMPACT_ATOMS: atom_id res chain seq x y z
N GLU A 1 3.03 16.88 -6.87
CA GLU A 1 2.68 17.99 -5.97
C GLU A 1 1.46 17.65 -5.13
N ASN A 2 0.25 17.73 -5.69
CA ASN A 2 -0.99 17.47 -4.95
C ASN A 2 -1.42 16.01 -4.94
N SER A 3 -0.62 15.13 -5.52
CA SER A 3 -0.91 13.70 -5.63
C SER A 3 -2.16 13.39 -6.46
N LEU A 4 -2.44 12.12 -6.73
CA LEU A 4 -3.61 11.64 -7.45
C LEU A 4 -4.67 11.02 -6.51
N GLY A 5 -4.81 11.57 -5.31
CA GLY A 5 -5.85 11.12 -4.39
C GLY A 5 -7.24 11.28 -5.01
N ASN A 6 -8.07 10.26 -4.83
CA ASN A 6 -9.45 10.16 -5.36
C ASN A 6 -9.56 10.29 -6.89
N PHE A 7 -8.48 10.01 -7.62
CA PHE A 7 -8.46 10.16 -9.08
C PHE A 7 -9.49 9.26 -9.76
N LYS A 8 -9.70 8.07 -9.23
CA LYS A 8 -10.73 7.16 -9.75
C LYS A 8 -12.14 7.76 -9.64
N GLU A 9 -12.47 8.40 -8.52
CA GLU A 9 -13.76 9.03 -8.29
C GLU A 9 -14.02 10.15 -9.30
N TYR A 10 -13.00 10.97 -9.64
CA TYR A 10 -13.11 11.98 -10.69
C TYR A 10 -13.48 11.36 -12.05
N VAL A 11 -12.79 10.29 -12.42
CA VAL A 11 -13.04 9.64 -13.72
C VAL A 11 -14.39 8.93 -13.74
N ASP A 12 -14.79 8.28 -12.63
CA ASP A 12 -16.11 7.67 -12.50
C ASP A 12 -17.23 8.71 -12.63
N ASP A 13 -17.05 9.93 -12.10
CA ASP A 13 -18.00 11.03 -12.24
C ASP A 13 -18.03 11.57 -13.68
N PHE A 14 -16.90 11.66 -14.37
CA PHE A 14 -16.86 12.03 -15.80
C PHE A 14 -17.62 11.03 -16.68
N GLU A 15 -17.56 9.75 -16.35
CA GLU A 15 -18.28 8.70 -17.07
C GLU A 15 -19.77 8.65 -16.71
N LYS A 16 -20.16 9.11 -15.53
CA LYS A 16 -21.52 9.04 -15.00
C LYS A 16 -22.40 10.21 -15.43
N TYR A 17 -21.83 11.42 -15.54
CA TYR A 17 -22.58 12.64 -15.75
C TYR A 17 -22.31 13.24 -17.12
N ASP A 18 -23.30 13.23 -18.02
CA ASP A 18 -23.20 13.70 -19.41
C ASP A 18 -22.74 15.15 -19.58
N HIS A 19 -22.93 16.00 -18.56
CA HIS A 19 -22.48 17.40 -18.57
C HIS A 19 -21.01 17.58 -18.17
N MET A 20 -20.33 16.53 -17.72
CA MET A 20 -18.92 16.54 -17.36
C MET A 20 -18.07 16.05 -18.53
N THR A 21 -17.24 16.93 -19.09
CA THR A 21 -16.44 16.63 -20.28
C THR A 21 -15.08 16.00 -19.98
N GLY A 22 -14.68 15.98 -18.72
CA GLY A 22 -13.40 15.39 -18.28
C GLY A 22 -12.47 16.38 -17.59
N GLY A 23 -11.21 16.03 -17.47
CA GLY A 23 -10.18 16.83 -16.82
C GLY A 23 -8.79 16.48 -17.36
N PHE A 24 -7.81 17.28 -16.97
CA PHE A 24 -6.42 17.10 -17.36
C PHE A 24 -5.52 16.98 -16.13
N ILE A 25 -4.63 15.99 -16.13
CA ILE A 25 -3.61 15.86 -15.12
C ILE A 25 -2.50 16.87 -15.41
N TRP A 26 -2.15 17.69 -14.45
CA TRP A 26 -0.98 18.53 -14.49
C TRP A 26 0.11 17.95 -13.57
N ASP A 27 1.16 17.31 -14.10
CA ASP A 27 1.64 17.28 -15.47
C ASP A 27 2.05 15.86 -15.90
N PHE A 28 2.42 15.66 -17.17
CA PHE A 28 2.85 14.34 -17.63
C PHE A 28 4.31 14.05 -17.24
N VAL A 29 5.22 15.00 -17.45
CA VAL A 29 6.66 14.86 -17.21
C VAL A 29 7.13 15.91 -16.23
N ASP A 30 7.97 15.52 -15.26
CA ASP A 30 8.62 16.47 -14.36
C ASP A 30 9.36 17.56 -15.15
N GLN A 31 9.11 18.82 -14.79
CA GLN A 31 9.75 19.98 -15.42
C GLN A 31 11.17 20.11 -14.89
N ALA A 32 12.12 19.43 -15.52
CA ALA A 32 13.54 19.58 -15.22
C ALA A 32 14.39 19.42 -16.48
N ILE A 33 15.54 20.11 -16.49
CA ILE A 33 16.51 20.12 -17.60
C ILE A 33 17.79 19.48 -17.12
N ARG A 34 18.29 18.49 -17.86
CA ARG A 34 19.57 17.86 -17.54
C ARG A 34 20.74 18.72 -18.03
N ARG A 35 21.59 19.14 -17.09
CA ARG A 35 22.81 19.89 -17.35
C ARG A 35 23.93 19.42 -16.42
N ASP A 36 25.10 19.15 -16.96
CA ASP A 36 26.30 18.74 -16.21
C ASP A 36 26.05 17.55 -15.24
N GLY A 37 25.25 16.56 -15.72
CA GLY A 37 24.88 15.37 -14.93
C GLY A 37 23.84 15.59 -13.85
N LYS A 38 23.32 16.81 -13.68
CA LYS A 38 22.28 17.17 -12.70
C LYS A 38 20.97 17.52 -13.39
N TRP A 39 19.87 17.28 -12.69
CA TRP A 39 18.54 17.77 -13.05
C TRP A 39 18.33 19.14 -12.40
N LEU A 40 18.09 20.15 -13.22
CA LEU A 40 17.90 21.53 -12.81
C LEU A 40 16.46 21.97 -13.13
N TYR A 41 15.90 22.82 -12.31
CA TYR A 41 14.56 23.37 -12.45
C TYR A 41 14.55 24.88 -12.12
N GLY A 42 13.39 25.52 -12.17
CA GLY A 42 13.25 26.96 -11.89
C GLY A 42 13.83 27.36 -10.53
N GLY A 43 14.73 28.32 -10.51
CA GLY A 43 15.57 28.73 -9.36
C GLY A 43 17.04 28.33 -9.48
N ASP A 44 17.36 27.33 -10.31
CA ASP A 44 18.75 26.86 -10.51
C ASP A 44 19.54 27.62 -11.57
N PHE A 45 18.89 28.51 -12.32
CA PHE A 45 19.46 29.22 -13.47
C PHE A 45 19.77 30.68 -13.16
N ASN A 46 19.83 31.10 -11.88
CA ASN A 46 20.03 32.48 -11.42
C ASN A 46 18.94 33.46 -11.89
N GLU A 47 17.76 32.98 -12.21
CA GLU A 47 16.59 33.81 -12.49
C GLU A 47 16.09 34.49 -11.21
N GLY A 48 15.68 35.77 -11.30
CA GLY A 48 15.27 36.57 -10.14
C GLY A 48 13.96 36.10 -9.48
N TRP A 49 13.11 35.34 -10.20
CA TRP A 49 11.84 34.81 -9.73
C TRP A 49 11.67 33.37 -10.17
N SER A 50 11.25 32.51 -9.26
CA SER A 50 10.87 31.14 -9.57
C SER A 50 9.69 30.71 -8.69
N SER A 51 8.97 29.68 -9.13
CA SER A 51 7.92 29.07 -8.32
C SER A 51 8.46 28.11 -7.27
N PHE A 52 9.77 28.09 -7.04
CA PHE A 52 10.49 27.24 -6.09
C PHE A 52 10.08 25.77 -6.20
N TYR A 53 9.30 25.27 -5.22
CA TYR A 53 8.82 23.90 -5.15
C TYR A 53 7.63 23.61 -6.08
N PHE A 54 7.07 24.58 -6.78
CA PHE A 54 5.99 24.37 -7.76
C PHE A 54 6.59 23.89 -9.11
N CYS A 55 7.21 22.75 -9.07
CA CYS A 55 7.88 22.08 -10.19
C CYS A 55 7.91 20.58 -9.93
N ALA A 56 8.34 19.80 -10.92
CA ALA A 56 8.39 18.34 -10.85
C ALA A 56 7.02 17.73 -10.52
N ASN A 57 5.98 18.17 -11.25
CA ASN A 57 4.58 17.77 -11.05
C ASN A 57 4.18 16.58 -11.93
N GLY A 58 5.14 15.96 -12.62
CA GLY A 58 4.89 14.90 -13.57
C GLY A 58 4.41 13.60 -12.94
N ILE A 59 3.66 12.82 -13.71
CA ILE A 59 3.39 11.41 -13.37
C ILE A 59 4.56 10.50 -13.77
N ILE A 60 5.51 11.02 -14.54
CA ILE A 60 6.82 10.41 -14.82
C ILE A 60 7.94 11.42 -14.52
N ALA A 61 9.09 10.91 -14.13
CA ALA A 61 10.27 11.71 -13.87
C ALA A 61 10.83 12.36 -15.15
N ALA A 62 11.70 13.35 -14.99
CA ALA A 62 12.33 14.05 -16.11
C ALA A 62 13.17 13.12 -17.01
N ASP A 63 13.70 12.02 -16.48
CA ASP A 63 14.40 10.97 -17.23
C ASP A 63 13.46 9.93 -17.85
N ARG A 64 12.14 10.13 -17.73
CA ARG A 64 11.05 9.26 -18.19
C ARG A 64 10.79 8.02 -17.32
N THR A 65 11.42 7.89 -16.16
CA THR A 65 11.09 6.83 -15.21
C THR A 65 9.68 7.06 -14.63
N PRO A 66 8.77 6.07 -14.68
CA PRO A 66 7.43 6.22 -14.10
C PRO A 66 7.49 6.46 -12.59
N HIS A 67 6.72 7.45 -12.11
CA HIS A 67 6.40 7.57 -10.69
C HIS A 67 5.30 6.56 -10.29
N PRO A 68 5.14 6.22 -9.00
CA PRO A 68 4.06 5.33 -8.56
C PRO A 68 2.67 5.78 -9.02
N ALA A 69 2.43 7.08 -9.14
CA ALA A 69 1.19 7.67 -9.64
C ALA A 69 0.84 7.26 -11.09
N TYR A 70 1.86 7.00 -11.93
CA TYR A 70 1.67 6.55 -13.31
C TYR A 70 0.83 5.27 -13.41
N TYR A 71 1.06 4.32 -12.52
CA TYR A 71 0.34 3.04 -12.54
C TYR A 71 -1.13 3.20 -12.13
N GLU A 72 -1.43 4.15 -11.24
CA GLU A 72 -2.81 4.53 -10.92
C GLU A 72 -3.51 5.13 -12.14
N VAL A 73 -2.86 6.08 -12.83
CA VAL A 73 -3.39 6.70 -14.06
C VAL A 73 -3.62 5.65 -15.15
N LYS A 74 -2.65 4.76 -15.38
CA LYS A 74 -2.76 3.68 -16.35
C LYS A 74 -4.02 2.83 -16.09
N GLN A 75 -4.23 2.45 -14.83
CA GLN A 75 -5.35 1.60 -14.45
C GLN A 75 -6.69 2.33 -14.56
N VAL A 76 -6.77 3.57 -14.07
CA VAL A 76 -8.01 4.36 -14.05
C VAL A 76 -8.43 4.78 -15.45
N TYR A 77 -7.49 5.15 -16.32
CA TYR A 77 -7.77 5.53 -17.71
C TYR A 77 -8.03 4.36 -18.65
N SER A 78 -7.94 3.13 -18.16
CA SER A 78 -8.17 1.97 -19.01
C SER A 78 -9.57 1.95 -19.61
N ASN A 79 -9.64 1.66 -20.91
CA ASN A 79 -10.88 1.53 -21.66
C ASN A 79 -11.48 0.12 -21.61
N VAL A 80 -10.90 -0.79 -20.85
CA VAL A 80 -11.43 -2.14 -20.63
C VAL A 80 -11.32 -2.51 -19.15
N CYS A 81 -12.41 -3.01 -18.58
CA CYS A 81 -12.46 -3.44 -17.19
C CYS A 81 -13.48 -4.55 -16.96
N ALA A 82 -13.35 -5.25 -15.84
CA ALA A 82 -14.38 -6.10 -15.27
C ALA A 82 -15.13 -5.31 -14.19
N GLU A 83 -16.45 -5.19 -14.35
CA GLU A 83 -17.30 -4.40 -13.44
C GLU A 83 -17.77 -5.20 -12.23
N ASP A 84 -18.11 -6.47 -12.44
CA ASP A 84 -18.77 -7.29 -11.43
C ASP A 84 -18.50 -8.79 -11.66
N ILE A 85 -18.63 -9.58 -10.60
CA ILE A 85 -18.46 -11.04 -10.62
C ILE A 85 -19.58 -11.75 -9.87
N ASP A 86 -20.16 -12.76 -10.52
CA ASP A 86 -20.97 -13.81 -9.89
C ASP A 86 -20.05 -15.01 -9.62
N VAL A 87 -19.60 -15.14 -8.38
CA VAL A 87 -18.63 -16.17 -7.97
C VAL A 87 -19.23 -17.59 -8.11
N GLU A 88 -20.52 -17.76 -7.76
CA GLU A 88 -21.19 -19.07 -7.82
C GLU A 88 -21.33 -19.57 -9.27
N ARG A 89 -21.70 -18.67 -10.18
CA ARG A 89 -21.86 -18.97 -11.60
C ARG A 89 -20.58 -18.80 -12.41
N LYS A 90 -19.49 -18.34 -11.78
CA LYS A 90 -18.19 -18.05 -12.41
C LYS A 90 -18.32 -17.06 -13.57
N LYS A 91 -19.21 -16.08 -13.45
CA LYS A 91 -19.52 -15.11 -14.51
C LYS A 91 -18.98 -13.74 -14.15
N VAL A 92 -18.33 -13.10 -15.12
CA VAL A 92 -17.76 -11.77 -14.99
C VAL A 92 -18.33 -10.85 -16.08
N LYS A 93 -18.74 -9.67 -15.69
CA LYS A 93 -19.23 -8.64 -16.61
C LYS A 93 -18.05 -7.79 -17.09
N ILE A 94 -17.67 -7.94 -18.36
CA ILE A 94 -16.61 -7.19 -19.01
C ILE A 94 -17.21 -5.98 -19.74
N ARG A 95 -16.66 -4.80 -19.50
CA ARG A 95 -17.07 -3.55 -20.12
C ARG A 95 -16.03 -3.06 -21.12
N ASN A 96 -16.48 -2.71 -22.31
CA ASN A 96 -15.74 -1.96 -23.31
C ASN A 96 -16.11 -0.48 -23.19
N LYS A 97 -15.22 0.34 -22.69
CA LYS A 97 -15.36 1.80 -22.58
C LYS A 97 -14.86 2.54 -23.81
N ASN A 98 -14.25 1.85 -24.79
CA ASN A 98 -13.88 2.50 -26.06
C ASN A 98 -15.11 3.05 -26.77
N TYR A 99 -14.96 4.16 -27.45
CA TYR A 99 -16.04 4.76 -28.24
C TYR A 99 -16.14 4.20 -29.66
N PHE A 100 -15.02 3.73 -30.24
CA PHE A 100 -14.93 3.43 -31.66
C PHE A 100 -14.41 2.03 -31.99
N VAL A 101 -13.80 1.33 -31.05
CA VAL A 101 -13.14 0.04 -31.30
C VAL A 101 -13.70 -1.08 -30.41
N SER A 102 -13.92 -2.28 -31.00
CA SER A 102 -14.25 -3.49 -30.25
C SER A 102 -13.04 -3.98 -29.45
N LEU A 103 -13.23 -4.95 -28.53
CA LEU A 103 -12.15 -5.54 -27.74
C LEU A 103 -11.37 -6.61 -28.50
N ASP A 104 -11.50 -6.71 -29.82
CA ASP A 104 -10.81 -7.73 -30.63
C ASP A 104 -9.27 -7.59 -30.59
N TYR A 105 -8.76 -6.41 -30.22
CA TYR A 105 -7.33 -6.13 -30.08
C TYR A 105 -6.71 -6.72 -28.81
N CYS A 106 -7.51 -7.17 -27.85
CA CYS A 106 -7.02 -7.68 -26.59
C CYS A 106 -7.64 -9.04 -26.23
N CYS A 107 -7.02 -9.72 -25.28
CA CYS A 107 -7.51 -10.95 -24.66
C CYS A 107 -7.57 -10.82 -23.15
N LEU A 108 -8.36 -11.68 -22.51
CA LEU A 108 -8.42 -11.79 -21.07
C LEU A 108 -7.61 -12.99 -20.62
N GLU A 109 -6.55 -12.75 -19.86
CA GLU A 109 -5.86 -13.75 -19.06
C GLU A 109 -6.44 -13.71 -17.64
N TRP A 110 -6.69 -14.86 -17.08
CA TRP A 110 -7.17 -14.97 -15.72
C TRP A 110 -6.29 -15.91 -14.90
N SER A 111 -6.16 -15.62 -13.62
CA SER A 111 -5.52 -16.53 -12.68
C SER A 111 -6.22 -16.52 -11.33
N VAL A 112 -6.24 -17.67 -10.67
CA VAL A 112 -6.68 -17.82 -9.27
C VAL A 112 -5.46 -18.06 -8.41
N ALA A 113 -5.31 -17.23 -7.38
CA ALA A 113 -4.25 -17.37 -6.39
C ALA A 113 -4.83 -17.70 -5.02
N LYS A 114 -4.23 -18.67 -4.31
CA LYS A 114 -4.51 -18.97 -2.90
C LYS A 114 -3.39 -18.39 -2.05
N ASN A 115 -3.71 -17.48 -1.13
CA ASN A 115 -2.74 -16.80 -0.26
C ASN A 115 -1.52 -16.21 -1.03
N GLY A 116 -1.79 -15.61 -2.21
CA GLY A 116 -0.78 -15.00 -3.07
C GLY A 116 -0.03 -15.94 -4.01
N LYS A 117 -0.24 -17.24 -3.92
CA LYS A 117 0.37 -18.23 -4.82
C LYS A 117 -0.63 -18.65 -5.89
N GLU A 118 -0.27 -18.43 -7.16
CA GLU A 118 -1.09 -18.90 -8.30
C GLU A 118 -1.26 -20.41 -8.28
N ILE A 119 -2.52 -20.87 -8.43
CA ILE A 119 -2.90 -22.28 -8.43
C ILE A 119 -3.59 -22.70 -9.72
N GLU A 120 -4.20 -21.77 -10.44
CA GLU A 120 -4.90 -22.04 -11.69
C GLU A 120 -4.89 -20.80 -12.57
N SER A 121 -4.77 -20.95 -13.89
CA SER A 121 -4.81 -19.83 -14.84
C SER A 121 -5.30 -20.28 -16.22
N GLY A 122 -5.72 -19.32 -17.04
CA GLY A 122 -6.17 -19.59 -18.40
C GLY A 122 -6.48 -18.31 -19.17
N ARG A 123 -7.13 -18.47 -20.34
CA ARG A 123 -7.48 -17.37 -21.24
C ARG A 123 -8.93 -17.45 -21.68
N VAL A 124 -9.54 -16.27 -21.90
CA VAL A 124 -10.88 -16.12 -22.47
C VAL A 124 -10.82 -15.10 -23.59
N SER A 125 -11.50 -15.39 -24.72
CA SER A 125 -11.63 -14.42 -25.82
C SER A 125 -12.56 -13.28 -25.43
N LEU A 126 -12.21 -12.07 -25.86
CA LEU A 126 -13.03 -10.85 -25.78
C LEU A 126 -13.62 -10.43 -27.13
N ASP A 127 -13.50 -11.29 -28.14
CA ASP A 127 -13.89 -10.95 -29.50
C ASP A 127 -15.39 -10.60 -29.59
N GLY A 128 -15.69 -9.61 -30.40
CA GLY A 128 -17.06 -9.15 -30.67
C GLY A 128 -17.71 -8.33 -29.53
N ILE A 129 -16.95 -7.88 -28.54
CA ILE A 129 -17.47 -6.93 -27.55
C ILE A 129 -17.38 -5.51 -28.14
N ALA A 130 -18.53 -5.02 -28.61
CA ALA A 130 -18.64 -3.74 -29.31
C ALA A 130 -18.31 -2.53 -28.40
N PRO A 131 -17.98 -1.36 -28.99
CA PRO A 131 -17.77 -0.13 -28.25
C PRO A 131 -18.97 0.21 -27.36
N GLN A 132 -18.72 0.81 -26.19
CA GLN A 132 -19.72 1.26 -25.22
C GLN A 132 -20.70 0.18 -24.76
N THR A 133 -20.33 -1.12 -24.89
CA THR A 133 -21.14 -2.25 -24.45
C THR A 133 -20.47 -3.06 -23.34
N ALA A 134 -21.26 -3.91 -22.71
CA ALA A 134 -20.76 -4.88 -21.75
C ALA A 134 -21.24 -6.28 -22.12
N LYS A 135 -20.43 -7.29 -21.85
CA LYS A 135 -20.75 -8.70 -22.06
C LYS A 135 -20.38 -9.53 -20.85
N THR A 136 -21.29 -10.39 -20.44
CA THR A 136 -21.01 -11.34 -19.36
C THR A 136 -20.35 -12.59 -19.94
N LEU A 137 -19.16 -12.95 -19.42
CA LEU A 137 -18.38 -14.09 -19.84
C LEU A 137 -18.23 -15.06 -18.67
N THR A 138 -18.01 -16.35 -18.97
CA THR A 138 -17.67 -17.36 -17.97
C THR A 138 -16.15 -17.45 -17.85
N VAL A 139 -15.63 -17.37 -16.62
CA VAL A 139 -14.23 -17.66 -16.31
C VAL A 139 -14.15 -19.11 -15.84
N PRO A 140 -13.50 -20.01 -16.61
CA PRO A 140 -13.64 -21.44 -16.42
C PRO A 140 -12.68 -22.01 -15.36
N TYR A 141 -12.54 -21.35 -14.20
CA TYR A 141 -11.75 -21.93 -13.10
C TYR A 141 -12.49 -23.11 -12.47
N SER A 142 -11.72 -24.14 -12.10
CA SER A 142 -12.24 -25.35 -11.46
C SER A 142 -12.09 -25.35 -9.94
N THR A 143 -11.28 -24.44 -9.40
CA THR A 143 -10.89 -24.36 -8.00
C THR A 143 -12.08 -24.51 -7.05
N GLU A 144 -11.97 -25.44 -6.13
CA GLU A 144 -12.81 -25.54 -4.95
C GLU A 144 -12.16 -24.74 -3.81
N PHE A 145 -12.98 -24.04 -3.01
CA PHE A 145 -12.49 -23.18 -1.96
C PHE A 145 -12.40 -23.93 -0.64
N GLU A 146 -11.21 -23.96 -0.10
CA GLU A 146 -10.89 -24.38 1.26
C GLU A 146 -10.57 -23.16 2.10
N THR A 147 -10.07 -23.37 3.32
CA THR A 147 -9.53 -22.32 4.16
C THR A 147 -8.39 -21.56 3.45
N GLY A 148 -8.46 -20.25 3.41
CA GLY A 148 -7.51 -19.35 2.76
C GLY A 148 -8.17 -18.19 2.04
N GLU A 149 -7.35 -17.24 1.59
CA GLU A 149 -7.80 -16.15 0.72
C GLU A 149 -7.60 -16.55 -0.73
N TYR A 150 -8.68 -16.55 -1.51
CA TYR A 150 -8.66 -16.83 -2.95
C TYR A 150 -8.97 -15.57 -3.73
N ILE A 151 -8.05 -15.17 -4.59
CA ILE A 151 -8.17 -13.98 -5.44
C ILE A 151 -8.14 -14.41 -6.91
N LEU A 152 -9.19 -14.02 -7.63
CA LEU A 152 -9.21 -14.04 -9.09
C LEU A 152 -8.60 -12.75 -9.62
N THR A 153 -7.57 -12.87 -10.42
CA THR A 153 -7.00 -11.76 -11.19
C THR A 153 -7.40 -11.90 -12.65
N LEU A 154 -7.95 -10.84 -13.21
CA LEU A 154 -8.32 -10.70 -14.62
C LEU A 154 -7.38 -9.68 -15.24
N SER A 155 -6.53 -10.10 -16.16
CA SER A 155 -5.52 -9.27 -16.82
C SER A 155 -5.88 -9.10 -18.30
N PHE A 156 -6.12 -7.88 -18.73
CA PHE A 156 -6.40 -7.54 -20.12
C PHE A 156 -5.10 -7.25 -20.83
N ARG A 157 -4.80 -7.99 -21.92
CA ARG A 157 -3.51 -7.91 -22.61
C ARG A 157 -3.67 -7.68 -24.10
N TYR A 158 -2.75 -6.94 -24.71
CA TYR A 158 -2.70 -6.78 -26.16
C TYR A 158 -2.39 -8.11 -26.85
N LYS A 159 -3.14 -8.45 -27.91
CA LYS A 159 -2.89 -9.64 -28.74
C LYS A 159 -1.70 -9.47 -29.65
N ASN A 160 -1.55 -8.27 -30.22
CA ASN A 160 -0.53 -7.94 -31.22
C ASN A 160 0.34 -6.80 -30.72
N GLU A 161 1.52 -6.67 -31.30
CA GLU A 161 2.39 -5.51 -31.09
C GLU A 161 2.11 -4.39 -32.10
N ASN A 162 2.47 -3.18 -31.74
CA ASN A 162 2.52 -2.01 -32.59
C ASN A 162 3.66 -1.08 -32.13
N GLU A 163 3.69 0.18 -32.63
CA GLU A 163 4.72 1.16 -32.26
C GLU A 163 4.72 1.53 -30.76
N TRP A 164 3.64 1.32 -30.04
CA TRP A 164 3.43 1.79 -28.66
C TRP A 164 3.44 0.67 -27.60
N HIS A 165 3.19 -0.56 -27.99
CA HIS A 165 3.12 -1.71 -27.08
C HIS A 165 3.54 -3.01 -27.76
N LYS A 166 3.97 -3.97 -26.96
CA LYS A 166 4.27 -5.34 -27.38
C LYS A 166 3.06 -6.25 -27.21
N ALA A 167 3.05 -7.35 -27.96
CA ALA A 167 2.10 -8.43 -27.72
C ALA A 167 2.28 -8.98 -26.29
N GLY A 168 1.18 -9.13 -25.56
CA GLY A 168 1.19 -9.57 -24.17
C GLY A 168 1.35 -8.45 -23.14
N ASP A 169 1.63 -7.20 -23.54
CA ASP A 169 1.65 -6.08 -22.61
C ASP A 169 0.29 -5.90 -21.95
N GLU A 170 0.28 -5.69 -20.63
CA GLU A 170 -0.94 -5.53 -19.86
C GLU A 170 -1.52 -4.12 -20.05
N ILE A 171 -2.79 -4.08 -20.43
CA ILE A 171 -3.59 -2.87 -20.56
C ILE A 171 -4.10 -2.44 -19.17
N SER A 172 -4.78 -3.37 -18.49
CA SER A 172 -5.36 -3.18 -17.17
C SER A 172 -5.59 -4.52 -16.49
N PHE A 173 -5.99 -4.47 -15.24
CA PHE A 173 -6.39 -5.66 -14.49
C PHE A 173 -7.56 -5.35 -13.55
N ASN A 174 -8.27 -6.40 -13.14
CA ASN A 174 -9.20 -6.34 -12.01
C ASN A 174 -8.97 -7.54 -11.10
N GLN A 175 -9.20 -7.37 -9.81
CA GLN A 175 -9.11 -8.46 -8.84
C GLN A 175 -10.41 -8.58 -8.06
N PHE A 176 -10.84 -9.83 -7.85
CA PHE A 176 -12.02 -10.16 -7.06
C PHE A 176 -11.65 -11.23 -6.03
N THR A 177 -12.08 -11.03 -4.80
CA THR A 177 -11.98 -12.05 -3.76
C THR A 177 -13.05 -13.10 -4.01
N LEU A 178 -12.65 -14.33 -4.28
CA LEU A 178 -13.55 -15.47 -4.48
C LEU A 178 -13.97 -16.09 -3.15
N SER A 179 -13.03 -16.23 -2.23
CA SER A 179 -13.23 -16.70 -0.85
C SER A 179 -12.16 -16.09 0.06
N ASN A 180 -12.51 -15.91 1.33
CA ASN A 180 -11.57 -15.44 2.36
C ASN A 180 -11.94 -16.10 3.71
N GLU A 181 -11.90 -17.42 3.73
CA GLU A 181 -12.11 -18.17 4.96
C GLU A 181 -10.80 -18.23 5.76
N LYS A 182 -10.75 -17.47 6.84
CA LYS A 182 -9.61 -17.53 7.75
C LYS A 182 -9.56 -18.89 8.45
N ALA A 183 -8.37 -19.49 8.48
CA ALA A 183 -8.13 -20.62 9.37
C ALA A 183 -8.56 -20.21 10.79
N LYS A 184 -9.38 -21.03 11.43
CA LYS A 184 -9.53 -20.90 12.88
C LYS A 184 -8.13 -21.11 13.45
N PRO A 185 -7.65 -20.20 14.32
CA PRO A 185 -6.36 -20.45 14.96
C PRO A 185 -6.48 -21.82 15.68
N GLU A 186 -5.79 -22.81 15.16
CA GLU A 186 -5.59 -24.05 15.89
C GLU A 186 -4.89 -23.67 17.21
N PRO A 187 -5.36 -24.16 18.36
CA PRO A 187 -4.62 -23.99 19.60
C PRO A 187 -3.27 -24.67 19.40
N SER A 188 -2.25 -23.89 19.13
CA SER A 188 -0.91 -24.47 19.00
C SER A 188 -0.50 -25.00 20.37
N GLU A 189 -0.16 -26.29 20.46
CA GLU A 189 0.25 -26.96 21.69
C GLU A 189 1.63 -26.52 22.22
N GLY A 190 2.23 -25.51 21.59
CA GLY A 190 3.52 -24.94 21.96
C GLY A 190 3.48 -24.27 23.33
N MET A 191 4.47 -24.53 24.17
CA MET A 191 4.64 -23.81 25.43
C MET A 191 5.27 -22.45 25.23
N ILE A 192 4.66 -21.40 25.77
CA ILE A 192 5.26 -20.07 25.85
C ILE A 192 5.97 -19.93 27.20
N LYS A 193 7.22 -19.51 27.14
CA LYS A 193 8.02 -19.21 28.34
C LYS A 193 8.22 -17.70 28.44
N VAL A 194 7.90 -17.14 29.59
CA VAL A 194 8.19 -15.75 29.92
C VAL A 194 9.30 -15.71 30.95
N LEU A 195 10.43 -15.11 30.58
CA LEU A 195 11.58 -14.94 31.45
C LEU A 195 11.79 -13.46 31.73
N SER A 196 11.90 -13.09 33.00
CA SER A 196 12.10 -11.72 33.43
C SER A 196 13.31 -11.61 34.36
N LYS A 197 14.23 -10.72 34.00
CA LYS A 197 15.41 -10.41 34.82
C LYS A 197 15.66 -8.90 34.80
N GLY A 198 15.37 -8.23 35.90
CA GLY A 198 15.47 -6.77 35.99
C GLY A 198 14.53 -6.09 34.99
N ASN A 199 15.10 -5.26 34.12
CA ASN A 199 14.37 -4.52 33.08
C ASN A 199 14.29 -5.26 31.72
N VAL A 200 14.74 -6.53 31.69
CA VAL A 200 14.72 -7.37 30.48
C VAL A 200 13.67 -8.46 30.63
N HIS A 201 12.79 -8.56 29.63
CA HIS A 201 11.76 -9.59 29.55
C HIS A 201 11.92 -10.32 28.20
N LYS A 202 11.89 -11.64 28.23
CA LYS A 202 11.93 -12.48 27.03
C LYS A 202 10.70 -13.36 26.98
N ILE A 203 10.06 -13.40 25.83
CA ILE A 203 8.96 -14.29 25.52
C ILE A 203 9.46 -15.27 24.47
N ILE A 204 9.43 -16.56 24.78
CA ILE A 204 10.00 -17.62 23.95
C ILE A 204 8.87 -18.56 23.53
N ALA A 205 8.73 -18.78 22.23
CA ALA A 205 7.76 -19.67 21.61
C ALA A 205 8.46 -20.47 20.50
N GLY A 206 8.81 -21.73 20.76
CA GLY A 206 9.65 -22.51 19.85
C GLY A 206 11.00 -21.82 19.61
N ASP A 207 11.33 -21.59 18.34
CA ASP A 207 12.57 -20.90 17.92
C ASP A 207 12.43 -19.37 18.01
N THR A 208 11.21 -18.86 18.19
CA THR A 208 10.95 -17.42 18.25
C THR A 208 11.25 -16.87 19.64
N THR A 209 12.06 -15.82 19.72
CA THR A 209 12.34 -15.07 20.94
C THR A 209 12.02 -13.59 20.73
N VAL A 210 11.06 -13.06 21.49
CA VAL A 210 10.76 -11.61 21.53
C VAL A 210 11.34 -11.04 22.82
N THR A 211 12.20 -10.04 22.68
CA THR A 211 12.92 -9.43 23.81
C THR A 211 12.42 -7.99 24.01
N PHE A 212 12.08 -7.67 25.24
CA PHE A 212 11.82 -6.32 25.71
C PHE A 212 12.91 -5.87 26.66
N LYS A 213 13.36 -4.65 26.53
CA LYS A 213 14.31 -4.01 27.42
C LYS A 213 13.87 -2.58 27.69
N ASP A 214 13.90 -2.16 28.96
CA ASP A 214 13.45 -0.84 29.39
C ASP A 214 12.02 -0.51 28.91
N LYS A 215 11.12 -1.51 28.99
CA LYS A 215 9.71 -1.44 28.53
C LYS A 215 9.52 -1.19 27.02
N LYS A 216 10.52 -1.40 26.20
CA LYS A 216 10.48 -1.25 24.74
C LYS A 216 10.78 -2.57 24.05
N LEU A 217 10.20 -2.78 22.88
CA LEU A 217 10.58 -3.89 22.01
C LEU A 217 12.03 -3.69 21.57
N TYR A 218 12.87 -4.66 21.91
CA TYR A 218 14.32 -4.62 21.71
C TYR A 218 14.79 -5.63 20.67
N GLY A 219 14.13 -6.76 20.57
CA GLY A 219 14.50 -7.80 19.61
C GLY A 219 13.35 -8.71 19.27
N ILE A 220 13.34 -9.15 18.02
CA ILE A 220 12.57 -10.28 17.53
C ILE A 220 13.55 -11.18 16.79
N ASP A 221 13.64 -12.44 17.22
CA ASP A 221 14.51 -13.47 16.66
C ASP A 221 13.66 -14.68 16.33
N PHE A 222 13.70 -15.12 15.08
CA PHE A 222 12.99 -16.31 14.59
C PHE A 222 13.91 -17.51 14.40
N GLY A 223 15.09 -17.52 15.06
CA GLY A 223 16.10 -18.54 14.99
C GLY A 223 17.35 -18.15 14.19
N ASP A 224 17.26 -17.11 13.37
CA ASP A 224 18.35 -16.63 12.50
C ASP A 224 19.02 -15.33 13.02
N GLY A 225 18.71 -14.95 14.27
CA GLY A 225 19.22 -13.74 14.91
C GLY A 225 18.20 -12.60 14.99
N ASN A 226 18.57 -11.56 15.73
CA ASN A 226 17.70 -10.42 15.95
C ASN A 226 17.48 -9.59 14.68
N ILE A 227 16.23 -9.52 14.22
CA ILE A 227 15.87 -8.74 13.02
C ILE A 227 15.84 -7.22 13.27
N LEU A 228 15.77 -6.77 14.53
CA LEU A 228 15.68 -5.35 14.85
C LEU A 228 17.04 -4.69 14.99
N ASP A 229 17.17 -3.50 14.38
CA ASP A 229 18.27 -2.57 14.65
C ASP A 229 17.83 -1.56 15.71
N ASN A 230 18.49 -1.60 16.86
CA ASN A 230 18.16 -0.73 17.99
C ASN A 230 18.65 0.72 17.85
N SER A 231 19.36 1.07 16.78
CA SER A 231 19.68 2.46 16.46
C SER A 231 18.40 3.25 16.16
N LEU A 232 17.35 2.58 15.67
CA LEU A 232 16.01 3.12 15.47
C LEU A 232 15.00 2.27 16.27
N SER A 233 14.76 2.66 17.52
CA SER A 233 13.86 1.93 18.40
C SER A 233 12.41 1.90 17.88
N PHE A 234 11.74 0.75 18.09
CA PHE A 234 10.32 0.60 17.80
C PHE A 234 9.48 1.60 18.58
N LYS A 235 8.65 2.37 17.86
CA LYS A 235 7.70 3.32 18.45
C LYS A 235 6.62 3.77 17.47
N PRO A 236 5.48 4.29 17.96
CA PRO A 236 4.50 4.97 17.14
C PRO A 236 5.09 6.12 16.33
N ASN A 237 4.58 6.33 15.13
CA ASN A 237 4.98 7.42 14.25
C ASN A 237 3.76 8.08 13.63
N PHE A 238 3.63 9.40 13.78
CA PHE A 238 2.50 10.21 13.33
C PHE A 238 2.88 11.26 12.30
N PHE A 239 4.15 11.32 11.92
CA PHE A 239 4.67 12.35 11.03
C PHE A 239 5.25 11.77 9.74
N ARG A 240 4.98 12.45 8.66
CA ARG A 240 5.68 12.42 7.38
C ARG A 240 6.01 13.86 6.97
N PRO A 241 6.95 14.09 6.04
CA PRO A 241 7.13 15.40 5.43
C PRO A 241 5.79 15.93 4.90
N LEU A 242 5.56 17.22 5.11
CA LEU A 242 4.34 17.87 4.65
C LEU A 242 4.35 17.95 3.12
N THR A 243 3.21 17.66 2.51
CA THR A 243 2.94 17.93 1.11
C THR A 243 2.40 19.35 0.94
N ASP A 244 2.28 19.82 -0.30
CA ASP A 244 1.71 21.14 -0.57
C ASP A 244 0.24 21.23 -0.13
N ASN A 245 -0.52 20.12 -0.22
CA ASN A 245 -1.87 20.04 0.30
C ASN A 245 -1.95 20.26 1.81
N ASP A 246 -0.95 19.80 2.56
CA ASP A 246 -0.89 20.00 4.01
C ASP A 246 -0.53 21.44 4.40
N THR A 247 0.13 22.18 3.51
CA THR A 247 0.69 23.49 3.82
C THR A 247 -0.15 24.67 3.36
N ASN A 248 -1.05 24.47 2.42
CA ASN A 248 -2.06 25.39 1.86
C ASN A 248 -1.79 26.91 2.08
N TYR A 249 -2.29 27.49 3.20
CA TYR A 249 -2.17 28.92 3.48
C TYR A 249 -0.79 29.37 3.99
N PHE A 250 0.08 28.44 4.41
CA PHE A 250 1.41 28.76 4.95
C PHE A 250 2.50 28.78 3.88
N ASN A 251 2.17 28.47 2.63
CA ASN A 251 3.14 28.44 1.53
C ASN A 251 3.60 29.82 1.07
N PHE A 252 2.76 30.86 1.24
CA PHE A 252 3.05 32.21 0.79
C PHE A 252 4.12 32.94 1.62
N ALA A 253 4.47 32.42 2.80
CA ALA A 253 5.49 33.00 3.65
C ALA A 253 6.38 31.92 4.28
N PRO A 254 7.57 31.66 3.74
CA PRO A 254 8.46 30.58 4.22
C PRO A 254 8.76 30.63 5.72
N MET A 255 8.78 31.82 6.32
CA MET A 255 8.98 31.97 7.76
C MET A 255 7.81 31.39 8.59
N PHE A 256 6.59 31.32 8.04
CA PHE A 256 5.42 30.77 8.73
C PHE A 256 5.26 29.27 8.54
N LYS A 257 6.02 28.61 7.65
CA LYS A 257 5.98 27.16 7.49
C LYS A 257 6.17 26.42 8.82
N ARG A 258 7.06 26.91 9.67
CA ARG A 258 7.34 26.34 11.00
C ARG A 258 6.20 26.53 12.01
N LEU A 259 5.26 27.44 11.75
CA LEU A 259 4.09 27.70 12.59
C LEU A 259 2.89 26.83 12.17
N ASN A 260 3.00 26.03 11.11
CA ASN A 260 1.95 25.11 10.73
C ASN A 260 1.71 24.09 11.86
N PRO A 261 0.49 24.02 12.42
CA PRO A 261 0.18 23.15 13.55
C PRO A 261 0.42 21.67 13.24
N LEU A 262 0.46 21.27 11.97
CA LEU A 262 0.76 19.90 11.57
C LEU A 262 2.19 19.47 11.92
N TYR A 263 3.13 20.40 12.14
CA TYR A 263 4.46 20.06 12.69
C TYR A 263 4.42 19.57 14.15
N LEU A 264 3.30 19.76 14.86
CA LEU A 264 3.10 19.15 16.18
C LEU A 264 3.15 17.63 16.11
N TRP A 265 2.82 17.02 14.95
CA TRP A 265 2.97 15.59 14.74
C TRP A 265 4.43 15.13 14.68
N ASP A 266 5.36 15.96 14.19
CA ASP A 266 6.79 15.68 14.27
C ASP A 266 7.27 15.70 15.73
N ILE A 267 6.86 16.71 16.48
CA ILE A 267 7.16 16.81 17.91
C ILE A 267 6.60 15.58 18.65
N THR A 268 5.33 15.24 18.40
CA THR A 268 4.69 14.05 18.99
C THR A 268 5.47 12.78 18.69
N SER A 269 5.83 12.55 17.42
CA SER A 269 6.58 11.36 17.00
C SER A 269 7.97 11.27 17.60
N ARG A 270 8.60 12.41 17.91
CA ARG A 270 9.93 12.46 18.56
C ARG A 270 9.84 12.26 20.06
N THR A 271 8.81 12.83 20.70
CA THR A 271 8.66 12.86 22.17
C THR A 271 7.83 11.71 22.73
N VAL A 272 7.26 10.86 21.86
CA VAL A 272 6.50 9.69 22.30
C VAL A 272 7.34 8.83 23.26
N SER A 273 6.76 8.46 24.40
CA SER A 273 7.42 7.68 25.44
C SER A 273 6.46 6.65 26.06
N VAL A 274 7.01 5.61 26.67
CA VAL A 274 6.19 4.56 27.30
C VAL A 274 5.60 5.09 28.61
N LYS A 275 4.27 5.04 28.71
CA LYS A 275 3.51 5.37 29.93
C LYS A 275 3.34 4.14 30.83
N SER A 276 2.88 3.02 30.25
CA SER A 276 2.76 1.74 30.94
C SER A 276 3.15 0.57 30.03
N PHE A 277 3.54 -0.53 30.66
CA PHE A 277 4.00 -1.76 30.00
C PHE A 277 3.49 -2.92 30.84
N VAL A 278 2.72 -3.83 30.24
CA VAL A 278 2.15 -4.99 30.93
C VAL A 278 2.29 -6.23 30.06
N ILE A 279 2.60 -7.34 30.70
CA ILE A 279 2.72 -8.66 30.05
C ILE A 279 1.58 -9.55 30.56
N PHE A 280 0.81 -10.12 29.64
CA PHE A 280 -0.29 -11.03 29.92
C PHE A 280 0.00 -12.39 29.28
N PRO A 281 0.49 -13.38 30.04
CA PRO A 281 0.67 -14.74 29.55
C PRO A 281 -0.66 -15.49 29.53
N PHE A 282 -0.92 -16.20 28.42
CA PHE A 282 -2.05 -17.10 28.23
C PHE A 282 -1.56 -18.49 27.79
N SER A 283 -2.45 -19.46 27.74
CA SER A 283 -2.13 -20.85 27.38
C SER A 283 -1.55 -21.00 25.95
N GLY A 284 -1.94 -20.18 25.00
CA GLY A 284 -1.47 -20.31 23.58
C GLY A 284 -0.86 -19.02 23.04
N SER A 285 -0.77 -17.96 23.85
CA SER A 285 -0.21 -16.68 23.43
C SER A 285 0.30 -15.88 24.63
N CYS A 286 1.14 -14.90 24.37
CA CYS A 286 1.53 -13.89 25.34
C CYS A 286 1.33 -12.51 24.75
N ILE A 287 0.52 -11.68 25.40
CA ILE A 287 0.22 -10.33 24.94
C ILE A 287 1.08 -9.36 25.76
N VAL A 288 1.81 -8.50 25.07
CA VAL A 288 2.48 -7.36 25.68
C VAL A 288 1.78 -6.09 25.24
N ASN A 289 1.19 -5.42 26.20
CA ASN A 289 0.49 -4.16 25.99
C ASN A 289 1.38 -2.99 26.40
N ILE A 290 1.55 -2.03 25.49
CA ILE A 290 2.35 -0.83 25.70
C ILE A 290 1.45 0.38 25.48
N HIS A 291 1.17 1.11 26.54
CA HIS A 291 0.54 2.43 26.47
C HIS A 291 1.60 3.50 26.27
N TRP A 292 1.35 4.39 25.34
CA TRP A 292 2.27 5.47 25.01
C TRP A 292 1.73 6.82 25.51
N PHE A 293 2.62 7.63 26.03
CA PHE A 293 2.39 9.07 26.13
C PHE A 293 2.77 9.69 24.79
N ALA A 294 1.77 10.20 24.10
CA ALA A 294 1.93 10.81 22.77
C ALA A 294 1.13 12.14 22.74
N PRO A 295 1.81 13.28 22.92
CA PRO A 295 1.14 14.58 22.89
C PRO A 295 0.31 14.74 21.62
N PHE A 296 -0.89 15.32 21.73
CA PHE A 296 -1.84 15.56 20.63
C PHE A 296 -2.45 14.31 19.96
N ALA A 297 -1.92 13.11 20.22
CA ALA A 297 -2.42 11.87 19.58
C ALA A 297 -3.51 11.16 20.40
N GLY A 298 -3.85 11.68 21.59
CA GLY A 298 -4.81 11.07 22.50
C GLY A 298 -4.30 9.77 23.11
N HIS A 299 -5.15 8.74 23.15
CA HIS A 299 -4.78 7.43 23.65
C HIS A 299 -4.09 6.62 22.53
N VAL A 300 -2.88 6.17 22.79
CA VAL A 300 -2.09 5.34 21.86
C VAL A 300 -1.61 4.08 22.57
N GLU A 301 -1.90 2.94 21.97
CA GLU A 301 -1.64 1.62 22.53
C GLU A 301 -1.09 0.69 21.46
N THR A 302 -0.09 -0.11 21.82
CA THR A 302 0.46 -1.15 20.96
C THR A 302 0.35 -2.50 21.68
N ASP A 303 -0.30 -3.45 21.02
CA ASP A 303 -0.35 -4.85 21.42
C ASP A 303 0.66 -5.65 20.61
N ILE A 304 1.54 -6.36 21.29
CA ILE A 304 2.47 -7.31 20.68
C ILE A 304 2.08 -8.69 21.18
N ILE A 305 1.55 -9.52 20.29
CA ILE A 305 1.06 -10.86 20.58
C ILE A 305 2.04 -11.86 20.04
N VAL A 306 2.66 -12.63 20.92
CA VAL A 306 3.52 -13.75 20.59
C VAL A 306 2.70 -15.02 20.73
N ASN A 307 2.48 -15.73 19.64
CA ASN A 307 1.72 -16.98 19.64
C ASN A 307 2.63 -18.19 19.84
N SER A 308 2.09 -19.30 20.31
CA SER A 308 2.83 -20.51 20.57
C SER A 308 3.37 -21.19 19.30
N ASP A 309 2.85 -20.85 18.10
CA ASP A 309 3.40 -21.24 16.80
C ASP A 309 4.63 -20.41 16.39
N GLY A 310 5.07 -19.47 17.23
CA GLY A 310 6.20 -18.58 16.97
C GLY A 310 5.84 -17.32 16.16
N SER A 311 4.60 -17.18 15.71
CA SER A 311 4.19 -15.96 15.02
C SER A 311 4.08 -14.76 15.96
N VAL A 312 4.37 -13.56 15.46
CA VAL A 312 4.33 -12.30 16.21
C VAL A 312 3.39 -11.33 15.51
N ASN A 313 2.31 -10.94 16.19
CA ASN A 313 1.37 -9.94 15.70
C ASN A 313 1.60 -8.61 16.43
N ILE A 314 1.67 -7.51 15.68
CA ILE A 314 1.80 -6.16 16.23
C ILE A 314 0.62 -5.34 15.77
N GLY A 315 -0.22 -4.93 16.72
CA GLY A 315 -1.36 -4.05 16.49
C GLY A 315 -1.15 -2.70 17.17
N GLN A 316 -1.55 -1.61 16.52
CA GLN A 316 -1.57 -0.28 17.12
C GLN A 316 -2.96 0.29 17.08
N ASN A 317 -3.48 0.67 18.24
CA ASN A 317 -4.76 1.31 18.42
C ASN A 317 -4.55 2.77 18.84
N MET A 318 -5.44 3.64 18.36
CA MET A 318 -5.40 5.05 18.69
C MET A 318 -6.80 5.64 18.67
N ASN A 319 -7.12 6.44 19.68
CA ASN A 319 -8.41 7.11 19.80
C ASN A 319 -8.26 8.62 19.72
N SER A 320 -9.08 9.22 18.84
CA SER A 320 -9.38 10.67 18.77
C SER A 320 -8.16 11.61 18.80
N PRO A 321 -7.47 11.80 17.69
CA PRO A 321 -6.49 12.87 17.59
C PRO A 321 -7.17 14.24 17.72
N VAL A 322 -6.51 15.17 18.37
CA VAL A 322 -6.97 16.56 18.52
C VAL A 322 -6.86 17.36 17.21
N LEU A 323 -5.95 16.95 16.33
CA LEU A 323 -5.65 17.60 15.05
C LEU A 323 -5.84 16.61 13.89
N PRO A 324 -6.10 17.10 12.68
CA PRO A 324 -6.04 16.29 11.47
C PRO A 324 -4.71 15.52 11.41
N MET A 325 -4.78 14.20 11.23
CA MET A 325 -3.62 13.34 11.30
C MET A 325 -2.95 13.21 9.94
N LEU A 326 -1.63 13.39 9.90
CA LEU A 326 -0.82 13.20 8.70
C LEU A 326 -0.56 11.72 8.40
N ARG A 327 -0.35 10.93 9.46
CA ARG A 327 0.01 9.51 9.37
C ARG A 327 -0.30 8.81 10.69
N SER A 328 -0.72 7.57 10.63
CA SER A 328 -0.70 6.65 11.76
C SER A 328 0.08 5.40 11.41
N GLY A 329 1.03 5.00 12.24
CA GLY A 329 1.83 3.81 12.02
C GLY A 329 2.89 3.62 13.09
N VAL A 330 3.74 2.63 12.87
CA VAL A 330 4.92 2.35 13.68
C VAL A 330 6.18 2.51 12.85
N ARG A 331 7.29 2.80 13.49
CA ARG A 331 8.61 2.76 12.86
C ARG A 331 9.59 1.98 13.72
N PHE A 332 10.51 1.29 13.08
CA PHE A 332 11.60 0.54 13.70
C PHE A 332 12.74 0.36 12.70
N GLY A 333 13.93 0.08 13.20
CA GLY A 333 15.08 -0.31 12.38
C GLY A 333 15.07 -1.80 12.13
N ILE A 334 15.50 -2.21 10.94
CA ILE A 334 15.80 -3.61 10.60
C ILE A 334 17.31 -3.74 10.48
N ASN A 335 17.87 -4.80 11.04
CA ASN A 335 19.29 -5.11 10.92
C ASN A 335 19.64 -5.28 9.44
N LYS A 336 20.72 -4.63 9.01
CA LYS A 336 21.22 -4.61 7.62
C LYS A 336 21.46 -6.00 7.00
N ASP A 337 21.62 -7.03 7.83
CA ASP A 337 21.81 -8.40 7.36
C ASP A 337 20.50 -9.00 6.79
N PHE A 338 19.35 -8.39 7.10
CA PHE A 338 18.03 -8.73 6.57
C PHE A 338 17.64 -7.74 5.46
N CYS A 339 18.24 -7.87 4.29
CA CYS A 339 18.06 -6.94 3.17
C CYS A 339 16.97 -7.35 2.18
N ASN A 340 16.47 -8.58 2.24
CA ASN A 340 15.40 -9.07 1.38
C ASN A 340 14.04 -8.95 2.09
N VAL A 341 13.12 -8.23 1.47
CA VAL A 341 11.76 -8.07 1.99
C VAL A 341 10.79 -8.83 1.11
N LYS A 342 9.98 -9.69 1.72
CA LYS A 342 8.86 -10.37 1.07
C LYS A 342 7.58 -9.97 1.80
N TRP A 343 6.56 -9.56 1.04
CA TRP A 343 5.26 -9.27 1.64
C TRP A 343 4.12 -9.78 0.77
N TYR A 344 3.02 -10.11 1.41
CA TYR A 344 1.75 -10.36 0.76
C TYR A 344 0.79 -9.22 1.05
N GLY A 345 0.24 -8.61 0.02
CA GLY A 345 -0.62 -7.45 0.12
C GLY A 345 -0.65 -6.64 -1.16
N ARG A 346 -1.06 -5.36 -1.07
CA ARG A 346 -1.04 -4.45 -2.22
C ARG A 346 0.39 -4.04 -2.56
N GLY A 347 0.66 -3.96 -3.85
CA GLY A 347 1.94 -3.57 -4.39
C GLY A 347 2.01 -3.68 -5.92
N PRO A 348 3.22 -3.53 -6.51
CA PRO A 348 4.52 -3.35 -5.82
C PRO A 348 4.77 -1.94 -5.29
N GLU A 349 4.02 -0.94 -5.79
CA GLU A 349 4.18 0.47 -5.45
C GLU A 349 3.37 0.86 -4.21
N GLU A 350 3.50 2.09 -3.77
CA GLU A 350 2.78 2.63 -2.63
C GLU A 350 1.26 2.64 -2.83
N SER A 351 0.52 2.38 -1.77
CA SER A 351 -0.94 2.39 -1.75
C SER A 351 -1.45 3.24 -0.60
N TYR A 352 -2.45 4.08 -0.88
CA TYR A 352 -3.18 4.88 0.09
C TYR A 352 -4.69 4.61 -0.03
N CYS A 353 -5.47 5.00 0.97
CA CYS A 353 -6.93 4.79 0.94
C CYS A 353 -7.61 5.43 -0.27
N ASP A 354 -7.08 6.55 -0.73
CA ASP A 354 -7.55 7.36 -1.86
C ASP A 354 -6.79 7.12 -3.18
N ARG A 355 -5.80 6.21 -3.19
CA ARG A 355 -4.97 5.88 -4.36
C ARG A 355 -4.44 4.46 -4.26
N LYS A 356 -5.17 3.48 -4.76
CA LYS A 356 -4.83 2.04 -4.67
C LYS A 356 -5.36 1.20 -5.83
N THR A 357 -6.03 1.82 -6.81
CA THR A 357 -6.65 1.10 -7.95
C THR A 357 -5.59 0.51 -8.87
N GLY A 358 -4.45 1.20 -9.03
CA GLY A 358 -3.32 0.73 -9.81
C GLY A 358 -2.46 -0.37 -9.15
N GLN A 359 -2.83 -0.81 -7.93
CA GLN A 359 -2.06 -1.80 -7.18
C GLN A 359 -2.86 -3.09 -6.98
N ARG A 360 -2.20 -4.23 -7.19
CA ARG A 360 -2.80 -5.55 -6.99
C ARG A 360 -2.40 -6.17 -5.67
N ILE A 361 -3.23 -7.08 -5.17
CA ILE A 361 -2.90 -7.94 -4.03
C ILE A 361 -2.15 -9.15 -4.58
N SER A 362 -0.93 -9.35 -4.12
CA SER A 362 -0.06 -10.46 -4.52
C SER A 362 1.08 -10.64 -3.52
N GLU A 363 1.95 -11.62 -3.77
CA GLU A 363 3.24 -11.75 -3.10
C GLU A 363 4.28 -10.91 -3.87
N PHE A 364 5.00 -10.07 -3.17
CA PHE A 364 6.08 -9.24 -3.72
C PHE A 364 7.39 -9.45 -2.97
N ARG A 365 8.49 -9.16 -3.65
CA ARG A 365 9.86 -9.21 -3.10
C ARG A 365 10.62 -7.96 -3.53
N LYS A 366 11.44 -7.47 -2.63
CA LYS A 366 12.33 -6.32 -2.88
C LYS A 366 13.68 -6.53 -2.22
#